data_bf5d0824e19d855c564457fb2d14376d
#
_entry.id   bf5d0824e19d855c564457fb2d14376d
#
_cell.length_a   1.000
_cell.length_b   1.000
_cell.length_c   1.000
_cell.angle_alpha   90.00
_cell.angle_beta   90.00
_cell.angle_gamma   90.00
#
_symmetry.space_group_name_H-M   'P 1'
#
loop_
_entity.id
_entity.type
_entity.pdbx_description
1 polymer ?
#
loop_
_entity_poly.entity_id
_entity_poly.type
_entity_poly.pdbx_seq_one_letter_code
_entity_poly.pdbx_strand_id
1 'polypeptide(L)'
;MILIVSPAFTKENTVLHYNIDDGYLKPLIDSTQNTFVRPILGSALFDEVLTQIKAGTVSADNEILIKEYLRDALKWEVCHKFTRIGTYKLRNKGAGTKSGDGFSPLSESELVTAKNIFKDNADFYRRKLKLFLKQNSATYPLYASPPSGVDVVYPEQDTQWRSQFIV
;
A
#
# COMPACT_ATOMS: atom_id res chain seq x y z
N MET A 1 -0.78 15.20 7.04
CA MET A 1 -0.62 13.86 6.41
C MET A 1 -1.11 12.83 7.41
N ILE A 2 -2.06 12.00 7.01
CA ILE A 2 -2.63 10.91 7.84
C ILE A 2 -2.21 9.61 7.19
N LEU A 3 -1.60 8.72 7.97
CA LEU A 3 -1.04 7.48 7.47
C LEU A 3 -1.75 6.27 8.11
N ILE A 4 -2.12 5.30 7.29
CA ILE A 4 -2.67 4.00 7.75
C ILE A 4 -1.61 3.19 8.50
N VAL A 5 -0.35 3.30 8.08
CA VAL A 5 0.80 2.71 8.78
C VAL A 5 1.84 3.79 9.08
N SER A 6 2.48 3.70 10.25
CA SER A 6 3.58 4.60 10.60
C SER A 6 4.90 4.14 9.99
N PRO A 7 5.90 5.03 9.83
CA PRO A 7 7.26 4.62 9.50
C PRO A 7 7.85 3.60 10.47
N ALA A 8 7.62 3.77 11.77
CA ALA A 8 8.06 2.83 12.79
C ALA A 8 7.48 1.43 12.55
N PHE A 9 6.15 1.32 12.39
CA PHE A 9 5.49 0.05 12.06
C PHE A 9 6.09 -0.60 10.82
N THR A 10 6.31 0.19 9.76
CA THR A 10 6.87 -0.33 8.50
C THR A 10 8.28 -0.88 8.70
N LYS A 11 9.14 -0.18 9.43
CA LYS A 11 10.52 -0.63 9.74
C LYS A 11 10.53 -1.88 10.62
N GLU A 12 9.68 -1.94 11.65
CA GLU A 12 9.60 -3.07 12.58
C GLU A 12 9.05 -4.35 11.94
N ASN A 13 8.21 -4.21 10.93
CA ASN A 13 7.49 -5.34 10.33
C ASN A 13 7.94 -5.66 8.91
N THR A 14 9.08 -5.14 8.47
CA THR A 14 9.67 -5.41 7.17
C THR A 14 11.19 -5.47 7.25
N VAL A 15 11.83 -5.67 6.10
CA VAL A 15 13.31 -5.65 5.96
C VAL A 15 13.89 -4.24 5.86
N LEU A 16 13.06 -3.20 5.96
CA LEU A 16 13.52 -1.82 5.92
C LEU A 16 14.29 -1.48 7.20
N HIS A 17 15.54 -1.05 7.05
CA HIS A 17 16.41 -0.77 8.19
C HIS A 17 15.95 0.44 8.99
N TYR A 18 16.16 0.43 10.32
CA TYR A 18 15.80 1.53 11.22
C TYR A 18 16.42 2.88 10.86
N ASN A 19 17.61 2.86 10.24
CA ASN A 19 18.33 4.09 9.83
C ASN A 19 17.74 4.78 8.60
N ILE A 20 16.66 4.24 7.99
CA ILE A 20 15.98 4.95 6.91
C ILE A 20 15.29 6.17 7.51
N ASP A 21 15.58 7.34 6.93
CA ASP A 21 15.00 8.60 7.38
C ASP A 21 13.47 8.61 7.18
N ASP A 22 12.74 8.92 8.24
CA ASP A 22 11.29 9.07 8.22
C ASP A 22 10.82 10.15 7.24
N GLY A 23 11.65 11.15 6.97
CA GLY A 23 11.40 12.19 5.97
C GLY A 23 11.25 11.62 4.55
N TYR A 24 11.87 10.47 4.25
CA TYR A 24 11.67 9.74 3.00
C TYR A 24 10.49 8.76 3.08
N LEU A 25 10.33 8.10 4.22
CA LEU A 25 9.37 7.02 4.35
C LEU A 25 7.93 7.54 4.45
N LYS A 26 7.70 8.65 5.16
CA LYS A 26 6.36 9.26 5.28
C LYS A 26 5.73 9.62 3.94
N PRO A 27 6.40 10.39 3.05
CA PRO A 27 5.84 10.69 1.73
C PRO A 27 5.63 9.45 0.86
N LEU A 28 6.51 8.46 0.98
CA LEU A 28 6.38 7.21 0.25
C LEU A 28 5.15 6.41 0.71
N ILE A 29 4.93 6.30 2.02
CA ILE A 29 3.74 5.65 2.59
C ILE A 29 2.47 6.38 2.13
N ASP A 30 2.46 7.72 2.23
CA ASP A 30 1.31 8.53 1.80
C ASP A 30 1.00 8.36 0.31
N SER A 31 2.01 8.45 -0.55
CA SER A 31 1.85 8.18 -1.99
C SER A 31 1.37 6.75 -2.24
N THR A 32 1.87 5.78 -1.48
CA THR A 32 1.50 4.38 -1.66
C THR A 32 0.07 4.11 -1.22
N GLN A 33 -0.38 4.63 -0.08
CA GLN A 33 -1.77 4.46 0.32
C GLN A 33 -2.75 5.07 -0.68
N ASN A 34 -2.42 6.23 -1.27
CA ASN A 34 -3.26 6.88 -2.28
C ASN A 34 -3.27 6.14 -3.63
N THR A 35 -2.15 5.54 -4.05
CA THR A 35 -2.03 4.90 -5.37
C THR A 35 -2.26 3.40 -5.38
N PHE A 36 -2.22 2.75 -4.22
CA PHE A 36 -2.41 1.31 -4.09
C PHE A 36 -3.66 0.96 -3.26
N VAL A 37 -3.84 1.57 -2.06
CA VAL A 37 -4.97 1.24 -1.19
C VAL A 37 -6.26 1.89 -1.66
N ARG A 38 -6.24 3.18 -2.03
CA ARG A 38 -7.43 3.89 -2.50
C ARG A 38 -8.14 3.20 -3.68
N PRO A 39 -7.44 2.72 -4.73
CA PRO A 39 -8.09 1.95 -5.80
C PRO A 39 -8.74 0.64 -5.32
N ILE A 40 -8.17 -0.01 -4.32
CA ILE A 40 -8.73 -1.26 -3.78
C ILE A 40 -10.01 -1.00 -2.99
N LEU A 41 -10.00 -0.01 -2.10
CA LEU A 41 -11.14 0.32 -1.22
C LEU A 41 -12.23 1.14 -1.93
N GLY A 42 -11.87 1.88 -2.96
CA GLY A 42 -12.64 3.00 -3.48
C GLY A 42 -12.51 4.24 -2.58
N SER A 43 -12.79 5.43 -3.15
CA SER A 43 -12.64 6.69 -2.42
C SER A 43 -13.48 6.74 -1.15
N ALA A 44 -14.73 6.29 -1.20
CA ALA A 44 -15.65 6.42 -0.07
C ALA A 44 -15.18 5.69 1.20
N LEU A 45 -14.83 4.41 1.09
CA LEU A 45 -14.32 3.63 2.23
C LEU A 45 -12.93 4.10 2.64
N PHE A 46 -12.06 4.44 1.68
CA PHE A 46 -10.72 4.96 1.97
C PHE A 46 -10.77 6.26 2.79
N ASP A 47 -11.60 7.22 2.38
CA ASP A 47 -11.72 8.51 3.04
C ASP A 47 -12.40 8.38 4.42
N GLU A 48 -13.35 7.44 4.59
CA GLU A 48 -13.90 7.09 5.89
C GLU A 48 -12.83 6.57 6.83
N VAL A 49 -12.03 5.58 6.39
CA VAL A 49 -10.92 5.02 7.20
C VAL A 49 -9.94 6.11 7.64
N LEU A 50 -9.51 6.99 6.72
CA LEU A 50 -8.61 8.09 7.06
C LEU A 50 -9.24 9.09 8.03
N THR A 51 -10.55 9.38 7.88
CA THR A 51 -11.28 10.29 8.76
C THR A 51 -11.35 9.71 10.19
N GLN A 52 -11.65 8.42 10.32
CA GLN A 52 -11.69 7.73 11.61
C GLN A 52 -10.31 7.68 12.28
N ILE A 53 -9.24 7.40 11.51
CA ILE A 53 -7.86 7.44 12.03
C ILE A 53 -7.53 8.86 12.53
N LYS A 54 -7.88 9.88 11.76
CA LYS A 54 -7.65 11.29 12.14
C LYS A 54 -8.36 11.68 13.44
N ALA A 55 -9.59 11.21 13.59
CA ALA A 55 -10.41 11.49 14.77
C ALA A 55 -10.03 10.65 16.00
N GLY A 56 -9.23 9.59 15.82
CA GLY A 56 -8.92 8.62 16.88
C GLY A 56 -10.12 7.75 17.30
N THR A 57 -11.15 7.66 16.44
CA THR A 57 -12.41 6.95 16.70
C THR A 57 -12.66 5.88 15.64
N VAL A 58 -11.71 4.95 15.49
CA VAL A 58 -11.82 3.86 14.53
C VAL A 58 -12.89 2.88 14.98
N SER A 59 -13.86 2.56 14.12
CA SER A 59 -14.89 1.56 14.40
C SER A 59 -14.29 0.16 14.51
N ALA A 60 -14.95 -0.77 15.22
CA ALA A 60 -14.45 -2.14 15.38
C ALA A 60 -14.21 -2.84 14.03
N ASP A 61 -15.11 -2.65 13.08
CA ASP A 61 -14.98 -3.24 11.74
C ASP A 61 -13.79 -2.65 10.98
N ASN A 62 -13.61 -1.33 10.99
CA ASN A 62 -12.47 -0.67 10.37
C ASN A 62 -11.15 -0.97 11.10
N GLU A 63 -11.19 -1.23 12.41
CA GLU A 63 -10.02 -1.69 13.15
C GLU A 63 -9.53 -3.06 12.66
N ILE A 64 -10.45 -4.02 12.43
CA ILE A 64 -10.16 -5.31 11.82
C ILE A 64 -9.60 -5.12 10.41
N LEU A 65 -10.26 -4.32 9.58
CA LEU A 65 -9.82 -4.03 8.22
C LEU A 65 -8.38 -3.47 8.21
N ILE A 66 -8.09 -2.52 9.08
CA ILE A 66 -6.77 -1.89 9.16
C ILE A 66 -5.72 -2.88 9.67
N LYS A 67 -5.98 -3.57 10.79
CA LYS A 67 -4.96 -4.38 11.49
C LYS A 67 -4.66 -5.68 10.73
N GLU A 68 -5.67 -6.36 10.21
CA GLU A 68 -5.54 -7.71 9.67
C GLU A 68 -5.32 -7.75 8.14
N TYR A 69 -5.61 -6.63 7.45
CA TYR A 69 -5.58 -6.61 5.99
C TYR A 69 -4.80 -5.44 5.40
N LEU A 70 -5.13 -4.19 5.76
CA LEU A 70 -4.53 -3.02 5.12
C LEU A 70 -3.04 -2.85 5.45
N ARG A 71 -2.66 -3.05 6.71
CA ARG A 71 -1.27 -2.88 7.16
C ARG A 71 -0.32 -3.80 6.42
N ASP A 72 -0.71 -5.07 6.25
CA ASP A 72 0.12 -6.05 5.56
C ASP A 72 0.24 -5.76 4.07
N ALA A 73 -0.87 -5.44 3.41
CA ALA A 73 -0.85 -5.08 2.00
C ALA A 73 0.01 -3.82 1.76
N LEU A 74 -0.17 -2.79 2.58
CA LEU A 74 0.50 -1.50 2.43
C LEU A 74 2.01 -1.60 2.72
N LYS A 75 2.42 -2.30 3.81
CA LYS A 75 3.85 -2.39 4.15
C LYS A 75 4.69 -3.04 3.05
N TRP A 76 4.18 -4.12 2.42
CA TRP A 76 4.90 -4.81 1.35
C TRP A 76 4.94 -3.99 0.06
N GLU A 77 3.86 -3.27 -0.28
CA GLU A 77 3.88 -2.35 -1.42
C GLU A 77 4.82 -1.16 -1.18
N VAL A 78 4.94 -0.68 0.07
CA VAL A 78 5.94 0.34 0.44
C VAL A 78 7.36 -0.21 0.21
N CYS A 79 7.66 -1.45 0.63
CA CYS A 79 8.95 -2.09 0.35
C CYS A 79 9.21 -2.23 -1.15
N HIS A 80 8.22 -2.67 -1.92
CA HIS A 80 8.32 -2.79 -3.37
C HIS A 80 8.63 -1.44 -4.04
N LYS A 81 7.93 -0.37 -3.64
CA LYS A 81 8.21 0.98 -4.16
C LYS A 81 9.55 1.52 -3.68
N PHE A 82 9.92 1.24 -2.41
CA PHE A 82 11.19 1.67 -1.86
C PHE A 82 12.38 1.10 -2.63
N THR A 83 12.35 -0.19 -3.03
CA THR A 83 13.41 -0.79 -3.84
C THR A 83 13.57 -0.13 -5.20
N ARG A 84 12.49 0.44 -5.76
CA ARG A 84 12.53 1.14 -7.05
C ARG A 84 13.11 2.53 -6.97
N ILE A 85 12.84 3.27 -5.89
CA ILE A 85 13.19 4.70 -5.76
C ILE A 85 14.30 4.94 -4.73
N GLY A 86 14.50 4.01 -3.79
CA GLY A 86 15.50 4.15 -2.71
C GLY A 86 16.95 4.14 -3.20
N THR A 87 17.20 3.61 -4.41
CA THR A 87 18.50 3.62 -5.08
C THR A 87 18.82 4.96 -5.74
N TYR A 88 17.80 5.78 -6.00
CA TYR A 88 17.99 7.07 -6.68
C TYR A 88 17.95 8.23 -5.69
N LYS A 89 18.94 9.13 -5.78
CA LYS A 89 18.90 10.44 -5.14
C LYS A 89 18.70 11.51 -6.21
N LEU A 90 17.55 12.16 -6.17
CA LEU A 90 17.30 13.37 -6.95
C LEU A 90 17.88 14.57 -6.18
N ARG A 91 18.82 15.29 -6.76
CA ARG A 91 19.42 16.51 -6.23
C ARG A 91 19.33 17.60 -7.28
N ASN A 92 19.52 18.86 -6.88
CA ASN A 92 19.55 20.00 -7.79
C ASN A 92 20.60 19.89 -8.93
N LYS A 93 21.57 18.95 -8.80
CA LYS A 93 22.61 18.68 -9.79
C LYS A 93 22.33 17.41 -10.64
N GLY A 94 21.14 16.81 -10.54
CA GLY A 94 20.76 15.60 -11.29
C GLY A 94 20.48 14.37 -10.41
N ALA A 95 20.20 13.23 -11.04
CA ALA A 95 19.99 11.96 -10.39
C ALA A 95 21.32 11.19 -10.25
N GLY A 96 21.53 10.57 -9.09
CA GLY A 96 22.73 9.75 -8.84
C GLY A 96 22.43 8.56 -7.94
N THR A 97 23.28 7.54 -8.00
CA THR A 97 23.23 6.38 -7.11
C THR A 97 24.04 6.63 -5.83
N LYS A 98 23.67 6.00 -4.72
CA LYS A 98 24.44 6.04 -3.48
C LYS A 98 25.65 5.13 -3.61
N SER A 99 26.84 5.71 -3.50
CA SER A 99 28.06 4.99 -3.10
C SER A 99 28.53 5.56 -1.75
N GLY A 100 28.84 4.71 -0.80
CA GLY A 100 29.34 5.11 0.51
C GLY A 100 30.23 4.00 1.08
N ASP A 101 31.19 4.38 1.94
CA ASP A 101 32.14 3.47 2.55
C ASP A 101 31.43 2.31 3.29
N GLY A 102 31.80 1.07 2.96
CA GLY A 102 31.32 -0.15 3.61
C GLY A 102 29.97 -0.69 3.12
N PHE A 103 29.37 -0.11 2.10
CA PHE A 103 28.13 -0.61 1.49
C PHE A 103 28.35 -0.94 0.02
N SER A 104 28.35 -2.23 -0.32
CA SER A 104 28.33 -2.66 -1.72
C SER A 104 26.90 -2.61 -2.24
N PRO A 105 26.61 -1.87 -3.32
CA PRO A 105 25.30 -1.92 -3.95
C PRO A 105 24.97 -3.34 -4.39
N LEU A 106 23.71 -3.75 -4.22
CA LEU A 106 23.22 -4.99 -4.82
C LEU A 106 23.42 -4.97 -6.34
N SER A 107 23.76 -6.11 -6.90
CA SER A 107 23.73 -6.30 -8.36
C SER A 107 22.32 -6.09 -8.90
N GLU A 108 22.20 -5.82 -10.19
CA GLU A 108 20.90 -5.63 -10.84
C GLU A 108 19.99 -6.87 -10.67
N SER A 109 20.54 -8.07 -10.76
CA SER A 109 19.83 -9.32 -10.57
C SER A 109 19.30 -9.49 -9.15
N GLU A 110 20.08 -9.13 -8.13
CA GLU A 110 19.65 -9.16 -6.72
C GLU A 110 18.56 -8.12 -6.44
N LEU A 111 18.66 -6.93 -7.01
CA LEU A 111 17.61 -5.89 -6.91
C LEU A 111 16.30 -6.35 -7.57
N VAL A 112 16.37 -6.99 -8.73
CA VAL A 112 15.19 -7.55 -9.41
C VAL A 112 14.56 -8.65 -8.57
N THR A 113 15.37 -9.53 -8.00
CA THR A 113 14.89 -10.61 -7.12
C THR A 113 14.18 -10.06 -5.88
N ALA A 114 14.81 -9.13 -5.16
CA ALA A 114 14.20 -8.48 -3.98
C ALA A 114 12.90 -7.77 -4.33
N LYS A 115 12.88 -7.03 -5.44
CA LYS A 115 11.68 -6.35 -5.94
C LYS A 115 10.53 -7.33 -6.23
N ASN A 116 10.82 -8.47 -6.85
CA ASN A 116 9.81 -9.47 -7.15
C ASN A 116 9.24 -10.11 -5.88
N ILE A 117 10.08 -10.45 -4.90
CA ILE A 117 9.65 -10.96 -3.60
C ILE A 117 8.67 -9.99 -2.92
N PHE A 118 8.99 -8.68 -2.89
CA PHE A 118 8.11 -7.69 -2.27
C PHE A 118 6.82 -7.50 -3.04
N LYS A 119 6.90 -7.53 -4.38
CA LYS A 119 5.72 -7.47 -5.24
C LYS A 119 4.79 -8.67 -5.01
N ASP A 120 5.33 -9.89 -4.95
CA ASP A 120 4.55 -11.11 -4.75
C ASP A 120 3.83 -11.09 -3.38
N ASN A 121 4.51 -10.62 -2.34
CA ASN A 121 3.90 -10.40 -1.03
C ASN A 121 2.79 -9.33 -1.08
N ALA A 122 3.03 -8.19 -1.71
CA ALA A 122 2.02 -7.14 -1.86
C ALA A 122 0.80 -7.66 -2.63
N ASP A 123 1.00 -8.40 -3.72
CA ASP A 123 -0.07 -8.98 -4.53
C ASP A 123 -0.84 -10.08 -3.75
N PHE A 124 -0.17 -10.86 -2.91
CA PHE A 124 -0.83 -11.84 -2.03
C PHE A 124 -1.78 -11.15 -1.05
N TYR A 125 -1.28 -10.15 -0.30
CA TYR A 125 -2.10 -9.42 0.67
C TYR A 125 -3.17 -8.55 0.02
N ARG A 126 -2.92 -8.01 -1.18
CA ARG A 126 -3.94 -7.34 -2.00
C ARG A 126 -5.11 -8.29 -2.32
N ARG A 127 -4.83 -9.51 -2.78
CA ARG A 127 -5.88 -10.51 -3.05
C ARG A 127 -6.63 -10.89 -1.78
N LYS A 128 -5.91 -11.09 -0.65
CA LYS A 128 -6.51 -11.38 0.66
C LYS A 128 -7.48 -10.26 1.08
N LEU A 129 -7.06 -9.00 0.96
CA LEU A 129 -7.87 -7.82 1.28
C LEU A 129 -9.14 -7.76 0.40
N LYS A 130 -9.00 -7.92 -0.92
CA LYS A 130 -10.14 -7.88 -1.86
C LYS A 130 -11.14 -8.99 -1.57
N LEU A 131 -10.66 -10.20 -1.26
CA LEU A 131 -11.52 -11.34 -0.90
C LEU A 131 -12.29 -11.07 0.39
N PHE A 132 -11.61 -10.54 1.41
CA PHE A 132 -12.24 -10.17 2.68
C PHE A 132 -13.37 -9.14 2.46
N LEU A 133 -13.11 -8.06 1.75
CA LEU A 133 -14.10 -7.01 1.48
C LEU A 133 -15.30 -7.55 0.67
N LYS A 134 -15.06 -8.45 -0.28
CA LYS A 134 -16.11 -9.09 -1.05
C LYS A 134 -16.99 -9.99 -0.18
N GLN A 135 -16.39 -10.76 0.72
CA GLN A 135 -17.13 -11.66 1.64
C GLN A 135 -17.89 -10.89 2.72
N ASN A 136 -17.42 -9.70 3.09
CA ASN A 136 -18.01 -8.86 4.13
C ASN A 136 -18.69 -7.60 3.55
N SER A 137 -19.23 -7.68 2.35
CA SER A 137 -19.82 -6.53 1.64
C SER A 137 -20.98 -5.89 2.41
N ALA A 138 -21.72 -6.64 3.23
CA ALA A 138 -22.77 -6.11 4.09
C ALA A 138 -22.23 -5.22 5.22
N THR A 139 -21.04 -5.56 5.74
CA THR A 139 -20.34 -4.78 6.79
C THR A 139 -19.68 -3.52 6.22
N TYR A 140 -19.28 -3.57 4.94
CA TYR A 140 -18.61 -2.46 4.24
C TYR A 140 -19.47 -1.93 3.08
N PRO A 141 -20.60 -1.27 3.35
CA PRO A 141 -21.51 -0.78 2.30
C PRO A 141 -20.85 0.25 1.38
N LEU A 142 -19.91 1.06 1.86
CA LEU A 142 -19.17 2.03 1.03
C LEU A 142 -18.23 1.37 0.02
N TYR A 143 -17.82 0.13 0.26
CA TYR A 143 -17.11 -0.69 -0.72
C TYR A 143 -18.08 -1.31 -1.72
N ALA A 144 -19.19 -1.88 -1.25
CA ALA A 144 -20.14 -2.62 -2.07
C ALA A 144 -20.98 -1.72 -2.99
N SER A 145 -21.36 -0.55 -2.48
CA SER A 145 -22.24 0.43 -3.16
C SER A 145 -21.72 1.85 -2.92
N PRO A 146 -20.54 2.19 -3.49
CA PRO A 146 -19.98 3.52 -3.28
C PRO A 146 -20.89 4.59 -3.87
N PRO A 147 -20.98 5.78 -3.22
CA PRO A 147 -21.75 6.89 -3.74
C PRO A 147 -21.18 7.36 -5.09
N SER A 148 -22.04 7.78 -6.00
CA SER A 148 -21.63 8.35 -7.29
C SER A 148 -21.09 9.78 -7.11
N GLY A 149 -20.06 10.14 -7.89
CA GLY A 149 -19.47 11.48 -7.87
C GLY A 149 -18.45 11.66 -9.00
N VAL A 150 -18.09 12.91 -9.28
CA VAL A 150 -17.21 13.26 -10.41
C VAL A 150 -15.76 12.78 -10.18
N ASP A 151 -15.26 12.86 -8.94
CA ASP A 151 -13.88 12.48 -8.58
C ASP A 151 -13.81 11.20 -7.75
N VAL A 152 -14.78 10.28 -7.95
CA VAL A 152 -14.83 9.04 -7.19
C VAL A 152 -14.00 7.95 -7.85
N VAL A 153 -13.02 7.43 -7.12
CA VAL A 153 -12.36 6.18 -7.50
C VAL A 153 -13.23 5.03 -6.99
N TYR A 154 -13.76 4.25 -7.93
CA TYR A 154 -14.54 3.06 -7.59
C TYR A 154 -13.62 1.92 -7.17
N PRO A 155 -14.07 1.05 -6.24
CA PRO A 155 -13.28 -0.13 -5.85
C PRO A 155 -12.94 -1.01 -7.05
N GLU A 156 -11.71 -1.50 -7.09
CA GLU A 156 -11.30 -2.48 -8.11
C GLU A 156 -12.10 -3.77 -7.94
N GLN A 157 -12.99 -4.05 -8.88
CA GLN A 157 -13.71 -5.32 -8.97
C GLN A 157 -12.98 -6.23 -9.95
N ASP A 158 -12.72 -7.48 -9.55
CA ASP A 158 -12.19 -8.49 -10.46
C ASP A 158 -13.27 -8.89 -11.46
N THR A 159 -13.24 -8.28 -12.64
CA THR A 159 -14.18 -8.57 -13.75
C THR A 159 -13.81 -9.87 -14.51
N GLN A 160 -12.71 -10.52 -14.18
CA GLN A 160 -12.20 -11.68 -14.94
C GLN A 160 -13.02 -12.97 -14.82
N TRP A 161 -14.05 -13.03 -13.98
CA TRP A 161 -14.87 -14.26 -13.83
C TRP A 161 -16.12 -14.31 -14.70
N ARG A 162 -16.43 -13.25 -15.49
CA ARG A 162 -17.64 -13.23 -16.33
C ARG A 162 -17.46 -13.70 -17.77
N SER A 163 -16.24 -13.91 -18.23
CA SER A 163 -15.99 -14.22 -19.65
C SER A 163 -15.73 -15.70 -19.98
N GLN A 164 -15.76 -16.62 -19.00
CA GLN A 164 -15.45 -18.04 -19.25
C GLN A 164 -16.65 -18.99 -19.25
N PHE A 165 -17.87 -18.52 -19.05
CA PHE A 165 -19.06 -19.38 -19.08
C PHE A 165 -20.18 -18.82 -19.96
N ILE A 166 -19.85 -18.46 -21.18
CA ILE A 166 -20.84 -18.36 -22.27
C ILE A 166 -20.33 -19.24 -23.42
N VAL A 167 -20.71 -20.49 -23.40
CA VAL A 167 -20.80 -21.39 -24.54
C VAL A 167 -22.23 -21.81 -24.65
#